data_86d95e79e20dea621754e01d3daa05d3
#
_entry.id   86d95e79e20dea621754e01d3daa05d3
#
_cell.length_a   1.000
_cell.length_b   1.000
_cell.length_c   1.000
_cell.angle_alpha   90.00
_cell.angle_beta   90.00
_cell.angle_gamma   90.00
#
_symmetry.space_group_name_H-M   'P 1'
#
loop_
_entity.id
_entity.type
_entity.pdbx_description
1 polymer ?
#
loop_
_entity_poly.entity_id
_entity_poly.type
_entity_poly.pdbx_seq_one_letter_code
_entity_poly.pdbx_strand_id
1 'polypeptide(L)'
;MKKSDNIFIAGHKGLVGSAVLNLLRDKGFTNLITIDRNKIDLKDSNKLDNFFKNKKIDYMVMAAAKAGGIIANSSNQKDFFLENIEIQNSLLKLALKKKIKRTIYLGTSCIYPKFSKVPIKEESLLTGTLEKTNQCYAIAKIAGIKLCEALFEDYNLDIVCLMPTNVYGDNDNFNKVTGHVIPAIISKIEEAKNNNNKIVKLLGTGKPLREFIHNDDLADSIFKCLAVNKKVLKKKHEFKLPI
;
A
#
# COMPACT_ATOMS: atom_id res chain seq x y z
N MET A 1 17.83 -4.55 11.20
CA MET A 1 16.82 -5.58 11.57
C MET A 1 17.50 -6.87 12.00
N LYS A 2 16.98 -7.53 13.04
CA LYS A 2 17.40 -8.87 13.49
C LYS A 2 16.35 -9.89 13.08
N LYS A 3 16.72 -11.15 12.86
CA LYS A 3 15.76 -12.22 12.49
C LYS A 3 14.68 -12.47 13.56
N SER A 4 15.00 -12.14 14.81
CA SER A 4 14.10 -12.22 15.96
C SER A 4 13.23 -10.98 16.20
N ASP A 5 13.33 -9.93 15.37
CA ASP A 5 12.46 -8.75 15.50
C ASP A 5 11.01 -9.13 15.17
N ASN A 6 10.06 -8.56 15.92
CA ASN A 6 8.64 -8.78 15.70
C ASN A 6 8.14 -7.83 14.60
N ILE A 7 7.67 -8.41 13.49
CA ILE A 7 7.23 -7.65 12.32
C ILE A 7 5.74 -7.86 12.11
N PHE A 8 4.95 -6.80 12.22
CA PHE A 8 3.52 -6.84 11.92
C PHE A 8 3.27 -6.50 10.46
N ILE A 9 2.63 -7.42 9.71
CA ILE A 9 2.24 -7.23 8.32
C ILE A 9 0.71 -7.07 8.28
N ALA A 10 0.23 -5.83 8.25
CA ALA A 10 -1.18 -5.53 8.08
C ALA A 10 -1.57 -5.73 6.60
N GLY A 11 -2.55 -6.62 6.33
CA GLY A 11 -2.96 -6.96 4.97
C GLY A 11 -2.18 -8.11 4.32
N HIS A 12 -1.66 -9.03 5.12
CA HIS A 12 -0.81 -10.17 4.73
C HIS A 12 -1.40 -11.14 3.68
N LYS A 13 -2.71 -11.09 3.42
CA LYS A 13 -3.39 -11.92 2.39
C LYS A 13 -3.57 -11.21 1.05
N GLY A 14 -3.30 -9.90 0.99
CA GLY A 14 -3.41 -9.12 -0.24
C GLY A 14 -2.15 -9.21 -1.10
N LEU A 15 -2.23 -8.65 -2.31
CA LEU A 15 -1.19 -8.64 -3.34
C LEU A 15 0.22 -8.32 -2.79
N VAL A 16 0.38 -7.20 -2.11
CA VAL A 16 1.68 -6.75 -1.58
C VAL A 16 2.02 -7.43 -0.26
N GLY A 17 1.03 -7.55 0.65
CA GLY A 17 1.27 -8.10 1.98
C GLY A 17 1.67 -9.57 1.97
N SER A 18 1.17 -10.37 1.02
CA SER A 18 1.55 -11.78 0.86
C SER A 18 2.98 -11.92 0.33
N ALA A 19 3.37 -11.11 -0.65
CA ALA A 19 4.74 -11.10 -1.18
C ALA A 19 5.75 -10.69 -0.09
N VAL A 20 5.44 -9.66 0.70
CA VAL A 20 6.27 -9.24 1.85
C VAL A 20 6.39 -10.36 2.90
N LEU A 21 5.28 -11.03 3.22
CA LEU A 21 5.26 -12.13 4.20
C LEU A 21 6.14 -13.29 3.73
N ASN A 22 6.02 -13.70 2.47
CA ASN A 22 6.81 -14.77 1.87
C ASN A 22 8.30 -14.40 1.84
N LEU A 23 8.63 -13.22 1.34
CA LEU A 23 10.02 -12.74 1.31
C LEU A 23 10.67 -12.73 2.71
N LEU A 24 9.95 -12.27 3.73
CA LEU A 24 10.48 -12.25 5.10
C LEU A 24 10.69 -13.66 5.66
N ARG A 25 9.80 -14.61 5.34
CA ARG A 25 9.98 -16.03 5.68
C ARG A 25 11.21 -16.63 5.02
N ASP A 26 11.37 -16.41 3.72
CA ASP A 26 12.50 -16.92 2.93
C ASP A 26 13.83 -16.33 3.42
N LYS A 27 13.79 -15.07 3.88
CA LYS A 27 14.95 -14.45 4.54
C LYS A 27 15.16 -14.90 5.99
N GLY A 28 14.37 -15.84 6.53
CA GLY A 28 14.53 -16.45 7.85
C GLY A 28 14.07 -15.60 9.02
N PHE A 29 13.11 -14.67 8.83
CA PHE A 29 12.43 -14.00 9.93
C PHE A 29 11.37 -14.91 10.53
N THR A 30 11.39 -15.10 11.86
CA THR A 30 10.52 -16.06 12.54
C THR A 30 9.34 -15.43 13.26
N ASN A 31 9.46 -14.18 13.68
CA ASN A 31 8.45 -13.49 14.49
C ASN A 31 7.57 -12.57 13.63
N LEU A 32 6.86 -13.18 12.66
CA LEU A 32 5.95 -12.48 11.75
C LEU A 32 4.54 -12.50 12.32
N ILE A 33 3.99 -11.31 12.58
CA ILE A 33 2.65 -11.14 13.15
C ILE A 33 1.69 -10.78 12.04
N THR A 34 0.59 -11.52 11.95
CA THR A 34 -0.48 -11.29 10.97
C THR A 34 -1.84 -11.35 11.66
N ILE A 35 -2.82 -10.64 11.12
CA ILE A 35 -4.19 -10.63 11.64
C ILE A 35 -5.15 -10.85 10.48
N ASP A 36 -5.98 -11.88 10.58
CA ASP A 36 -7.07 -12.12 9.64
C ASP A 36 -8.20 -11.11 9.86
N ARG A 37 -8.75 -10.58 8.75
CA ARG A 37 -9.87 -9.61 8.79
C ARG A 37 -11.10 -10.15 9.53
N ASN A 38 -11.35 -11.46 9.44
CA ASN A 38 -12.49 -12.11 10.14
C ASN A 38 -12.31 -12.15 11.65
N LYS A 39 -11.06 -12.08 12.14
CA LYS A 39 -10.76 -12.07 13.59
C LYS A 39 -10.76 -10.66 14.15
N ILE A 40 -10.11 -9.73 13.45
CA ILE A 40 -10.03 -8.32 13.85
C ILE A 40 -10.08 -7.46 12.59
N ASP A 41 -11.08 -6.60 12.51
CA ASP A 41 -11.10 -5.53 11.52
C ASP A 41 -10.05 -4.48 11.90
N LEU A 42 -9.12 -4.20 10.99
CA LEU A 42 -8.05 -3.22 11.21
C LEU A 42 -8.57 -1.78 11.41
N LYS A 43 -9.84 -1.51 11.15
CA LYS A 43 -10.51 -0.24 11.45
C LYS A 43 -10.83 -0.08 12.95
N ASP A 44 -10.93 -1.20 13.68
CA ASP A 44 -11.27 -1.21 15.10
C ASP A 44 -10.00 -1.04 15.96
N SER A 45 -9.67 0.20 16.29
CA SER A 45 -8.50 0.53 17.09
C SER A 45 -8.53 -0.11 18.49
N ASN A 46 -9.72 -0.29 19.10
CA ASN A 46 -9.83 -0.91 20.42
C ASN A 46 -9.48 -2.39 20.37
N LYS A 47 -9.97 -3.12 19.36
CA LYS A 47 -9.60 -4.53 19.18
C LYS A 47 -8.13 -4.71 18.84
N LEU A 48 -7.55 -3.82 18.02
CA LEU A 48 -6.12 -3.81 17.74
C LEU A 48 -5.30 -3.57 19.01
N ASP A 49 -5.67 -2.58 19.80
CA ASP A 49 -5.00 -2.27 21.07
C ASP A 49 -5.04 -3.46 22.04
N ASN A 50 -6.19 -4.10 22.17
CA ASN A 50 -6.34 -5.29 23.03
C ASN A 50 -5.49 -6.47 22.52
N PHE A 51 -5.49 -6.73 21.21
CA PHE A 51 -4.68 -7.79 20.62
C PHE A 51 -3.18 -7.58 20.84
N PHE A 52 -2.72 -6.35 20.75
CA PHE A 52 -1.31 -5.99 20.94
C PHE A 52 -0.96 -5.58 22.37
N LYS A 53 -1.88 -5.64 23.33
CA LYS A 53 -1.65 -5.16 24.71
C LYS A 53 -0.32 -5.65 25.29
N ASN A 54 -0.07 -6.96 25.22
CA ASN A 54 1.12 -7.62 25.76
C ASN A 54 2.10 -8.08 24.67
N LYS A 55 1.98 -7.56 23.44
CA LYS A 55 2.84 -7.91 22.31
C LYS A 55 3.69 -6.72 21.91
N LYS A 56 4.97 -6.98 21.70
CA LYS A 56 5.89 -6.01 21.13
C LYS A 56 5.79 -6.06 19.61
N ILE A 57 5.89 -4.91 18.97
CA ILE A 57 6.04 -4.75 17.51
C ILE A 57 7.31 -3.94 17.32
N ASP A 58 8.28 -4.49 16.59
CA ASP A 58 9.52 -3.77 16.26
C ASP A 58 9.38 -3.03 14.92
N TYR A 59 8.74 -3.68 13.94
CA TYR A 59 8.52 -3.12 12.59
C TYR A 59 7.08 -3.38 12.14
N MET A 60 6.56 -2.49 11.29
CA MET A 60 5.23 -2.65 10.72
C MET A 60 5.23 -2.35 9.22
N VAL A 61 4.51 -3.18 8.45
CA VAL A 61 4.19 -2.93 7.04
C VAL A 61 2.69 -2.75 6.89
N MET A 62 2.27 -1.56 6.46
CA MET A 62 0.87 -1.20 6.26
C MET A 62 0.46 -1.49 4.81
N ALA A 63 0.26 -2.78 4.47
CA ALA A 63 -0.19 -3.21 3.15
C ALA A 63 -1.72 -3.39 3.06
N ALA A 64 -2.45 -3.18 4.15
CA ALA A 64 -3.90 -3.24 4.16
C ALA A 64 -4.49 -1.93 3.61
N ALA A 65 -5.33 -2.06 2.60
CA ALA A 65 -6.10 -0.96 2.02
C ALA A 65 -7.32 -1.51 1.27
N LYS A 66 -8.33 -0.68 1.08
CA LYS A 66 -9.34 -0.91 0.05
C LYS A 66 -8.79 -0.34 -1.26
N ALA A 67 -8.40 -1.22 -2.17
CA ALA A 67 -7.87 -0.88 -3.49
C ALA A 67 -8.67 -1.59 -4.59
N GLY A 68 -8.62 -1.06 -5.81
CA GLY A 68 -9.34 -1.66 -6.95
C GLY A 68 -9.20 -0.82 -8.21
N GLY A 69 -9.66 -1.38 -9.33
CA GLY A 69 -9.64 -0.71 -10.62
C GLY A 69 -10.54 0.54 -10.71
N ILE A 70 -10.53 1.19 -11.87
CA ILE A 70 -11.25 2.44 -12.13
C ILE A 70 -12.76 2.31 -11.84
N ILE A 71 -13.39 1.22 -12.29
CA ILE A 71 -14.83 1.00 -12.11
C ILE A 71 -15.16 0.87 -10.61
N ALA A 72 -14.38 0.07 -9.87
CA ALA A 72 -14.59 -0.11 -8.44
C ALA A 72 -14.46 1.22 -7.67
N ASN A 73 -13.44 2.02 -8.00
CA ASN A 73 -13.21 3.33 -7.40
C ASN A 73 -14.35 4.32 -7.68
N SER A 74 -14.75 4.44 -8.95
CA SER A 74 -15.81 5.38 -9.36
C SER A 74 -17.19 5.03 -8.81
N SER A 75 -17.49 3.75 -8.62
CA SER A 75 -18.80 3.29 -8.13
C SER A 75 -18.93 3.29 -6.60
N ASN A 76 -17.81 3.31 -5.86
CA ASN A 76 -17.80 3.14 -4.39
C ASN A 76 -16.92 4.19 -3.69
N GLN A 77 -16.91 5.43 -4.17
CA GLN A 77 -16.01 6.49 -3.71
C GLN A 77 -16.02 6.69 -2.18
N LYS A 78 -17.20 6.68 -1.56
CA LYS A 78 -17.37 6.82 -0.10
C LYS A 78 -16.58 5.70 0.63
N ASP A 79 -16.73 4.47 0.21
CA ASP A 79 -16.10 3.33 0.90
C ASP A 79 -14.58 3.31 0.68
N PHE A 80 -14.10 3.70 -0.53
CA PHE A 80 -12.67 3.86 -0.78
C PHE A 80 -12.05 4.98 0.07
N PHE A 81 -12.82 6.03 0.37
CA PHE A 81 -12.37 7.09 1.26
C PHE A 81 -12.37 6.62 2.72
N LEU A 82 -13.55 6.25 3.26
CA LEU A 82 -13.73 5.96 4.68
C LEU A 82 -12.91 4.77 5.15
N GLU A 83 -12.98 3.62 4.46
CA GLU A 83 -12.25 2.43 4.90
C GLU A 83 -10.73 2.66 4.94
N ASN A 84 -10.17 3.39 3.95
CA ASN A 84 -8.74 3.70 3.97
C ASN A 84 -8.37 4.67 5.09
N ILE A 85 -9.18 5.71 5.36
CA ILE A 85 -8.96 6.64 6.49
C ILE A 85 -9.00 5.88 7.82
N GLU A 86 -9.98 5.01 8.02
CA GLU A 86 -10.14 4.26 9.26
C GLU A 86 -8.97 3.28 9.49
N ILE A 87 -8.58 2.49 8.46
CA ILE A 87 -7.47 1.55 8.53
C ILE A 87 -6.16 2.27 8.86
N GLN A 88 -5.82 3.31 8.11
CA GLN A 88 -4.55 4.01 8.31
C GLN A 88 -4.48 4.71 9.65
N ASN A 89 -5.58 5.34 10.11
CA ASN A 89 -5.63 6.02 11.39
C ASN A 89 -5.42 5.04 12.55
N SER A 90 -6.08 3.88 12.55
CA SER A 90 -5.92 2.90 13.62
C SER A 90 -4.51 2.29 13.63
N LEU A 91 -3.92 2.01 12.47
CA LEU A 91 -2.55 1.47 12.39
C LEU A 91 -1.49 2.52 12.77
N LEU A 92 -1.63 3.77 12.36
CA LEU A 92 -0.69 4.84 12.73
C LEU A 92 -0.79 5.19 14.22
N LYS A 93 -2.00 5.19 14.81
CA LYS A 93 -2.18 5.30 16.26
C LYS A 93 -1.49 4.14 17.01
N LEU A 94 -1.64 2.92 16.51
CA LEU A 94 -0.93 1.75 17.05
C LEU A 94 0.59 1.91 16.95
N ALA A 95 1.11 2.42 15.81
CA ALA A 95 2.53 2.65 15.61
C ALA A 95 3.10 3.63 16.65
N LEU A 96 2.40 4.73 16.88
CA LEU A 96 2.75 5.72 17.90
C LEU A 96 2.72 5.11 19.32
N LYS A 97 1.60 4.46 19.67
CA LYS A 97 1.41 3.87 21.00
C LYS A 97 2.46 2.80 21.33
N LYS A 98 2.81 1.97 20.35
CA LYS A 98 3.80 0.89 20.51
C LYS A 98 5.24 1.35 20.29
N LYS A 99 5.48 2.60 19.95
CA LYS A 99 6.80 3.17 19.65
C LYS A 99 7.57 2.29 18.66
N ILE A 100 6.91 1.94 17.54
CA ILE A 100 7.45 1.05 16.51
C ILE A 100 8.74 1.65 15.94
N LYS A 101 9.80 0.85 15.83
CA LYS A 101 11.13 1.30 15.36
C LYS A 101 11.08 1.88 13.94
N ARG A 102 10.32 1.24 13.05
CA ARG A 102 10.02 1.73 11.69
C ARG A 102 8.72 1.16 11.17
N THR A 103 7.96 2.02 10.51
CA THR A 103 6.72 1.68 9.80
C THR A 103 6.88 1.97 8.31
N ILE A 104 6.45 1.05 7.45
CA ILE A 104 6.28 1.31 6.01
C ILE A 104 4.81 1.62 5.76
N TYR A 105 4.53 2.82 5.27
CA TYR A 105 3.22 3.21 4.79
C TYR A 105 3.18 3.11 3.26
N LEU A 106 2.22 2.36 2.73
CA LEU A 106 2.02 2.28 1.28
C LEU A 106 1.02 3.34 0.83
N GLY A 107 1.56 4.37 0.17
CA GLY A 107 0.80 5.34 -0.60
C GLY A 107 0.39 4.76 -1.96
N THR A 108 0.35 5.62 -2.97
CA THR A 108 -0.01 5.26 -4.36
C THR A 108 0.42 6.38 -5.30
N SER A 109 0.75 6.07 -6.54
CA SER A 109 0.99 7.09 -7.57
C SER A 109 -0.25 7.94 -7.91
N CYS A 110 -1.46 7.48 -7.54
CA CYS A 110 -2.71 8.24 -7.75
C CYS A 110 -2.80 9.55 -6.95
N ILE A 111 -1.90 9.78 -5.98
CA ILE A 111 -1.86 11.02 -5.18
C ILE A 111 -1.35 12.23 -5.95
N TYR A 112 -0.66 11.99 -7.06
CA TYR A 112 -0.11 13.06 -7.89
C TYR A 112 -1.18 13.66 -8.81
N PRO A 113 -1.07 14.97 -9.15
CA PRO A 113 -1.98 15.62 -10.06
C PRO A 113 -2.06 14.91 -11.41
N LYS A 114 -3.27 14.87 -11.98
CA LYS A 114 -3.56 14.23 -13.27
C LYS A 114 -2.62 14.69 -14.41
N PHE A 115 -2.23 15.94 -14.41
CA PHE A 115 -1.41 16.58 -15.45
C PHE A 115 0.00 16.91 -14.95
N SER A 116 0.54 16.14 -14.02
CA SER A 116 1.93 16.28 -13.59
C SER A 116 2.90 16.06 -14.75
N LYS A 117 3.99 16.84 -14.77
CA LYS A 117 5.08 16.63 -15.72
C LYS A 117 5.76 15.28 -15.47
N VAL A 118 6.00 14.53 -16.54
CA VAL A 118 6.70 13.24 -16.48
C VAL A 118 8.20 13.47 -16.75
N PRO A 119 9.11 12.84 -15.97
CA PRO A 119 8.87 11.99 -14.80
C PRO A 119 8.26 12.79 -13.63
N ILE A 120 7.28 12.17 -12.94
CA ILE A 120 6.60 12.81 -11.81
C ILE A 120 7.57 12.88 -10.63
N LYS A 121 7.71 14.08 -10.05
CA LYS A 121 8.51 14.30 -8.85
C LYS A 121 7.64 14.32 -7.61
N GLU A 122 8.20 13.99 -6.45
CA GLU A 122 7.47 13.94 -5.17
C GLU A 122 6.89 15.32 -4.77
N GLU A 123 7.60 16.42 -5.13
CA GLU A 123 7.16 17.79 -4.89
C GLU A 123 5.88 18.16 -5.68
N SER A 124 5.48 17.32 -6.66
CA SER A 124 4.22 17.52 -7.37
C SER A 124 2.98 17.21 -6.51
N LEU A 125 3.16 16.63 -5.31
CA LEU A 125 2.05 16.37 -4.39
C LEU A 125 1.31 17.67 -4.05
N LEU A 126 -0.01 17.67 -4.23
CA LEU A 126 -0.92 18.80 -3.94
C LEU A 126 -0.72 20.05 -4.83
N THR A 127 -0.03 19.95 -5.96
CA THR A 127 0.18 21.09 -6.87
C THR A 127 -0.89 21.23 -7.96
N GLY A 128 -1.88 20.34 -8.00
CA GLY A 128 -2.93 20.37 -9.01
C GLY A 128 -4.07 19.40 -8.76
N THR A 129 -5.00 19.32 -9.71
CA THR A 129 -6.20 18.48 -9.61
C THR A 129 -5.91 17.00 -9.79
N LEU A 130 -6.55 16.17 -8.97
CA LEU A 130 -6.47 14.72 -9.02
C LEU A 130 -7.35 14.12 -10.14
N GLU A 131 -7.08 12.86 -10.51
CA GLU A 131 -7.95 12.11 -11.40
C GLU A 131 -9.32 11.85 -10.74
N LYS A 132 -10.40 12.30 -11.36
CA LYS A 132 -11.77 12.24 -10.79
C LYS A 132 -12.22 10.83 -10.43
N THR A 133 -11.84 9.82 -11.22
CA THR A 133 -12.32 8.44 -11.05
C THR A 133 -11.82 7.76 -9.78
N ASN A 134 -10.70 8.22 -9.22
CA ASN A 134 -10.10 7.68 -7.99
C ASN A 134 -9.77 8.76 -6.95
N GLN A 135 -10.34 9.96 -7.11
CA GLN A 135 -10.05 11.11 -6.26
C GLN A 135 -10.23 10.84 -4.77
N CYS A 136 -11.32 10.18 -4.38
CA CYS A 136 -11.60 9.87 -2.98
C CYS A 136 -10.53 8.92 -2.37
N TYR A 137 -10.10 7.92 -3.12
CA TYR A 137 -8.99 7.05 -2.73
C TYR A 137 -7.67 7.83 -2.59
N ALA A 138 -7.36 8.67 -3.59
CA ALA A 138 -6.15 9.48 -3.59
C ALA A 138 -6.11 10.45 -2.39
N ILE A 139 -7.22 11.13 -2.09
CA ILE A 139 -7.32 12.05 -0.93
C ILE A 139 -7.13 11.28 0.38
N ALA A 140 -7.72 10.09 0.53
CA ALA A 140 -7.50 9.27 1.71
C ALA A 140 -6.01 8.92 1.89
N LYS A 141 -5.31 8.58 0.80
CA LYS A 141 -3.88 8.29 0.83
C LYS A 141 -3.01 9.53 1.12
N ILE A 142 -3.36 10.68 0.57
CA ILE A 142 -2.71 11.97 0.88
C ILE A 142 -2.86 12.29 2.38
N ALA A 143 -4.07 12.15 2.93
CA ALA A 143 -4.31 12.36 4.36
C ALA A 143 -3.43 11.45 5.24
N GLY A 144 -3.24 10.18 4.83
CA GLY A 144 -2.34 9.27 5.53
C GLY A 144 -0.86 9.70 5.47
N ILE A 145 -0.40 10.18 4.31
CA ILE A 145 0.96 10.72 4.17
C ILE A 145 1.13 11.95 5.08
N LYS A 146 0.17 12.88 5.07
CA LYS A 146 0.23 14.07 5.93
C LYS A 146 0.19 13.73 7.42
N LEU A 147 -0.55 12.68 7.80
CA LEU A 147 -0.50 12.17 9.17
C LEU A 147 0.87 11.54 9.50
N CYS A 148 1.50 10.83 8.56
CA CYS A 148 2.86 10.30 8.75
C CYS A 148 3.88 11.43 8.95
N GLU A 149 3.78 12.53 8.18
CA GLU A 149 4.59 13.74 8.32
C GLU A 149 4.45 14.33 9.73
N ALA A 150 3.21 14.58 10.18
CA ALA A 150 2.93 15.12 11.50
C ALA A 150 3.46 14.22 12.63
N LEU A 151 3.29 12.90 12.52
CA LEU A 151 3.82 11.95 13.50
C LEU A 151 5.35 11.91 13.54
N PHE A 152 6.00 12.16 12.40
CA PHE A 152 7.46 12.31 12.36
C PHE A 152 7.91 13.63 13.04
N GLU A 153 7.25 14.72 12.73
CA GLU A 153 7.59 16.05 13.27
C GLU A 153 7.36 16.11 14.79
N ASP A 154 6.18 15.68 15.25
CA ASP A 154 5.77 15.79 16.66
C ASP A 154 6.43 14.75 17.56
N TYR A 155 6.61 13.51 17.05
CA TYR A 155 7.04 12.37 17.87
C TYR A 155 8.31 11.68 17.39
N ASN A 156 8.94 12.15 16.30
CA ASN A 156 10.11 11.52 15.64
C ASN A 156 9.87 10.04 15.30
N LEU A 157 8.62 9.69 14.99
CA LEU A 157 8.24 8.32 14.60
C LEU A 157 8.85 8.01 13.22
N ASP A 158 9.61 6.93 13.10
CA ASP A 158 10.29 6.56 11.85
C ASP A 158 9.30 5.87 10.90
N ILE A 159 8.75 6.63 9.95
CA ILE A 159 7.81 6.16 8.94
C ILE A 159 8.42 6.42 7.56
N VAL A 160 8.41 5.40 6.71
CA VAL A 160 8.79 5.53 5.30
C VAL A 160 7.52 5.35 4.45
N CYS A 161 7.17 6.38 3.69
CA CYS A 161 6.05 6.36 2.76
C CYS A 161 6.56 5.95 1.37
N LEU A 162 6.01 4.89 0.79
CA LEU A 162 6.34 4.43 -0.56
C LEU A 162 5.13 4.66 -1.48
N MET A 163 5.39 5.22 -2.65
CA MET A 163 4.38 5.49 -3.68
C MET A 163 4.55 4.53 -4.86
N PRO A 164 4.12 3.26 -4.71
CA PRO A 164 4.25 2.29 -5.80
C PRO A 164 3.43 2.71 -7.02
N THR A 165 3.91 2.32 -8.19
CA THR A 165 3.17 2.38 -9.45
C THR A 165 2.07 1.31 -9.49
N ASN A 166 1.63 0.87 -10.67
CA ASN A 166 0.61 -0.20 -10.74
C ASN A 166 1.24 -1.54 -10.37
N VAL A 167 0.91 -2.03 -9.18
CA VAL A 167 1.40 -3.32 -8.69
C VAL A 167 0.59 -4.45 -9.31
N TYR A 168 1.25 -5.53 -9.72
CA TYR A 168 0.64 -6.77 -10.21
C TYR A 168 1.41 -7.99 -9.69
N GLY A 169 0.82 -9.17 -9.76
CA GLY A 169 1.46 -10.41 -9.36
C GLY A 169 0.51 -11.40 -8.70
N ASP A 170 1.06 -12.35 -7.96
CA ASP A 170 0.30 -13.37 -7.26
C ASP A 170 -0.61 -12.78 -6.18
N ASN A 171 -1.76 -13.40 -5.99
CA ASN A 171 -2.81 -12.95 -5.07
C ASN A 171 -3.45 -11.59 -5.41
N ASP A 172 -3.35 -11.14 -6.67
CA ASP A 172 -4.07 -9.96 -7.14
C ASP A 172 -5.57 -10.28 -7.34
N ASN A 173 -6.37 -9.23 -7.55
CA ASN A 173 -7.79 -9.34 -7.83
C ASN A 173 -8.03 -9.59 -9.33
N PHE A 174 -8.23 -10.83 -9.73
CA PHE A 174 -8.51 -11.25 -11.12
C PHE A 174 -9.96 -11.01 -11.57
N ASN A 175 -10.77 -10.30 -10.80
CA ASN A 175 -12.12 -9.96 -11.23
C ASN A 175 -12.09 -9.00 -12.43
N LYS A 176 -12.79 -9.33 -13.51
CA LYS A 176 -12.78 -8.61 -14.79
C LYS A 176 -13.30 -7.16 -14.71
N VAL A 177 -14.07 -6.85 -13.68
CA VAL A 177 -14.71 -5.53 -13.48
C VAL A 177 -14.01 -4.72 -12.40
N THR A 178 -13.69 -5.35 -11.26
CA THR A 178 -13.14 -4.66 -10.08
C THR A 178 -11.63 -4.76 -9.97
N GLY A 179 -10.98 -5.67 -10.70
CA GLY A 179 -9.53 -5.86 -10.72
C GLY A 179 -8.79 -4.72 -11.41
N HIS A 180 -7.48 -4.66 -11.16
CA HIS A 180 -6.58 -3.78 -11.88
C HIS A 180 -6.39 -4.26 -13.34
N VAL A 181 -5.75 -3.43 -14.16
CA VAL A 181 -5.69 -3.65 -15.62
C VAL A 181 -5.06 -4.98 -16.02
N ILE A 182 -3.89 -5.35 -15.46
CA ILE A 182 -3.20 -6.61 -15.82
C ILE A 182 -4.01 -7.84 -15.43
N PRO A 183 -4.43 -8.06 -14.16
CA PRO A 183 -5.20 -9.23 -13.78
C PRO A 183 -6.56 -9.31 -14.48
N ALA A 184 -7.23 -8.17 -14.72
CA ALA A 184 -8.49 -8.16 -15.47
C ALA A 184 -8.32 -8.56 -16.94
N ILE A 185 -7.21 -8.16 -17.59
CA ILE A 185 -6.89 -8.55 -18.97
C ILE A 185 -6.58 -10.06 -19.01
N ILE A 186 -5.74 -10.58 -18.12
CA ILE A 186 -5.41 -12.00 -18.01
C ILE A 186 -6.70 -12.81 -17.88
N SER A 187 -7.59 -12.44 -16.97
CA SER A 187 -8.86 -13.13 -16.75
C SER A 187 -9.77 -13.12 -17.98
N LYS A 188 -9.81 -12.01 -18.72
CA LYS A 188 -10.59 -11.92 -19.98
C LYS A 188 -10.00 -12.77 -21.09
N ILE A 189 -8.68 -12.83 -21.21
CA ILE A 189 -7.99 -13.66 -22.21
C ILE A 189 -8.23 -15.14 -21.91
N GLU A 190 -8.09 -15.59 -20.68
CA GLU A 190 -8.35 -16.97 -20.29
C GLU A 190 -9.80 -17.37 -20.52
N GLU A 191 -10.77 -16.50 -20.22
CA GLU A 191 -12.17 -16.75 -20.54
C GLU A 191 -12.41 -16.87 -22.04
N ALA A 192 -11.83 -15.97 -22.84
CA ALA A 192 -11.98 -16.01 -24.30
C ALA A 192 -11.39 -17.30 -24.87
N LYS A 193 -10.23 -17.75 -24.37
CA LYS A 193 -9.60 -19.02 -24.73
C LYS A 193 -10.51 -20.22 -24.40
N ASN A 194 -11.03 -20.28 -23.18
CA ASN A 194 -11.90 -21.36 -22.73
C ASN A 194 -13.23 -21.46 -23.51
N ASN A 195 -13.72 -20.31 -23.99
CA ASN A 195 -14.96 -20.22 -24.79
C ASN A 195 -14.71 -20.22 -26.30
N ASN A 196 -13.45 -20.46 -26.75
CA ASN A 196 -13.06 -20.38 -28.17
C ASN A 196 -13.38 -19.02 -28.83
N ASN A 197 -13.45 -17.94 -28.07
CA ASN A 197 -13.66 -16.59 -28.57
C ASN A 197 -12.36 -16.02 -29.16
N LYS A 198 -12.42 -15.59 -30.41
CA LYS A 198 -11.25 -15.01 -31.11
C LYS A 198 -10.98 -13.52 -30.77
N ILE A 199 -11.91 -12.87 -30.05
CA ILE A 199 -11.85 -11.43 -29.78
C ILE A 199 -12.01 -11.19 -28.28
N VAL A 200 -11.10 -10.38 -27.71
CA VAL A 200 -11.18 -9.87 -26.33
C VAL A 200 -11.42 -8.36 -26.38
N LYS A 201 -12.52 -7.90 -25.77
CA LYS A 201 -12.82 -6.46 -25.66
C LYS A 201 -12.10 -5.85 -24.46
N LEU A 202 -11.23 -4.86 -24.71
CA LEU A 202 -10.57 -4.07 -23.70
C LEU A 202 -11.25 -2.70 -23.56
N LEU A 203 -11.17 -2.11 -22.36
CA LEU A 203 -11.67 -0.77 -22.11
C LEU A 203 -10.61 0.26 -22.48
N GLY A 204 -11.07 1.39 -23.06
CA GLY A 204 -10.21 2.52 -23.40
C GLY A 204 -9.63 2.45 -24.82
N THR A 205 -8.74 3.37 -25.11
CA THR A 205 -8.16 3.60 -26.46
C THR A 205 -6.84 2.87 -26.70
N GLY A 206 -6.25 2.27 -25.66
CA GLY A 206 -4.90 1.68 -25.72
C GLY A 206 -3.75 2.70 -25.71
N LYS A 207 -4.03 4.01 -25.77
CA LYS A 207 -3.00 5.07 -25.81
C LYS A 207 -2.29 5.36 -24.48
N PRO A 208 -2.95 5.28 -23.29
CA PRO A 208 -2.29 5.63 -22.03
C PRO A 208 -1.13 4.70 -21.71
N LEU A 209 0.04 5.27 -21.47
CA LEU A 209 1.20 4.57 -20.93
C LEU A 209 1.06 4.45 -19.41
N ARG A 210 1.52 3.34 -18.86
CA ARG A 210 1.52 3.05 -17.40
C ARG A 210 2.80 2.35 -17.03
N GLU A 211 3.29 2.67 -15.84
CA GLU A 211 4.38 1.93 -15.20
C GLU A 211 3.79 0.80 -14.36
N PHE A 212 4.47 -0.32 -14.33
CA PHE A 212 4.09 -1.51 -13.57
C PHE A 212 5.26 -2.01 -12.75
N ILE A 213 4.97 -2.56 -11.57
CA ILE A 213 5.95 -3.22 -10.71
C ILE A 213 5.38 -4.56 -10.25
N HIS A 214 6.20 -5.61 -10.30
CA HIS A 214 5.81 -6.91 -9.75
C HIS A 214 5.78 -6.84 -8.22
N ASN A 215 4.84 -7.55 -7.59
CA ASN A 215 4.68 -7.53 -6.13
C ASN A 215 5.92 -8.02 -5.38
N ASP A 216 6.72 -8.94 -5.95
CA ASP A 216 7.98 -9.40 -5.35
C ASP A 216 9.05 -8.31 -5.39
N ASP A 217 9.15 -7.53 -6.47
CA ASP A 217 10.09 -6.41 -6.57
C ASP A 217 9.72 -5.29 -5.58
N LEU A 218 8.41 -5.04 -5.40
CA LEU A 218 7.94 -4.12 -4.37
C LEU A 218 8.23 -4.67 -2.97
N ALA A 219 8.05 -5.97 -2.73
CA ALA A 219 8.36 -6.59 -1.45
C ALA A 219 9.85 -6.49 -1.11
N ASP A 220 10.75 -6.68 -2.08
CA ASP A 220 12.20 -6.49 -1.88
C ASP A 220 12.53 -5.02 -1.59
N SER A 221 11.89 -4.08 -2.27
CA SER A 221 12.01 -2.64 -2.00
C SER A 221 11.54 -2.29 -0.57
N ILE A 222 10.40 -2.82 -0.14
CA ILE A 222 9.89 -2.68 1.24
C ILE A 222 10.89 -3.23 2.25
N PHE A 223 11.42 -4.43 2.00
CA PHE A 223 12.44 -5.04 2.87
C PHE A 223 13.70 -4.17 2.97
N LYS A 224 14.21 -3.65 1.85
CA LYS A 224 15.36 -2.74 1.84
C LYS A 224 15.09 -1.48 2.66
N CYS A 225 13.90 -0.90 2.52
CA CYS A 225 13.46 0.26 3.29
C CYS A 225 13.33 -0.04 4.80
N LEU A 226 12.86 -1.23 5.18
CA LEU A 226 12.83 -1.67 6.57
C LEU A 226 14.24 -1.83 7.16
N ALA A 227 15.19 -2.34 6.37
CA ALA A 227 16.52 -2.73 6.82
C ALA A 227 17.55 -1.58 6.84
N VAL A 228 17.38 -0.59 5.96
CA VAL A 228 18.35 0.50 5.78
C VAL A 228 18.48 1.38 7.04
N ASN A 229 19.68 1.88 7.30
CA ASN A 229 19.90 2.78 8.44
C ASN A 229 19.20 4.13 8.21
N LYS A 230 18.47 4.63 9.22
CA LYS A 230 17.79 5.94 9.20
C LYS A 230 18.73 7.09 8.77
N LYS A 231 20.02 7.06 9.18
CA LYS A 231 21.00 8.07 8.78
C LYS A 231 21.27 8.07 7.27
N VAL A 232 21.23 6.89 6.62
CA VAL A 232 21.42 6.77 5.15
C VAL A 232 20.23 7.34 4.41
N LEU A 233 19.01 7.06 4.85
CA LEU A 233 17.80 7.66 4.29
C LEU A 233 17.85 9.18 4.39
N LYS A 234 18.14 9.73 5.58
CA LYS A 234 18.26 11.19 5.80
C LYS A 234 19.34 11.86 4.95
N LYS A 235 20.45 11.17 4.66
CA LYS A 235 21.60 11.76 3.93
C LYS A 235 21.41 11.76 2.41
N LYS A 236 20.67 10.80 1.85
CA LYS A 236 20.39 10.72 0.40
C LYS A 236 19.28 11.63 -0.07
N HIS A 237 18.40 11.98 0.83
CA HIS A 237 17.26 12.83 0.54
C HIS A 237 17.39 14.04 1.45
N GLU A 238 17.60 15.22 0.89
CA GLU A 238 17.48 16.51 1.57
C GLU A 238 16.03 16.76 2.07
N PHE A 239 15.28 15.68 2.26
CA PHE A 239 13.86 15.67 2.53
C PHE A 239 13.57 15.86 4.01
N LYS A 240 12.70 16.82 4.25
CA LYS A 240 12.05 17.06 5.55
C LYS A 240 10.93 16.07 5.86
N LEU A 241 10.80 14.93 5.13
CA LEU A 241 9.59 14.11 5.15
C LEU A 241 9.87 12.63 5.37
N PRO A 242 8.90 11.88 5.93
CA PRO A 242 8.85 10.43 5.73
C PRO A 242 8.67 10.18 4.22
N ILE A 243 9.71 9.68 3.61
CA ILE A 243 9.78 9.30 2.19
C ILE A 243 9.01 8.01 2.02
#